data_c9b0306794d6c224bead7c93887ef5e8
#
_entry.id   c9b0306794d6c224bead7c93887ef5e8
#
_cell.length_a   1.000
_cell.length_b   1.000
_cell.length_c   1.000
_cell.angle_alpha   90.00
_cell.angle_beta   90.00
_cell.angle_gamma   90.00
#
_symmetry.space_group_name_H-M   'P 1'
#
loop_
_entity.id
_entity.type
_entity.pdbx_description
1 polymer ?
#
loop_
_entity_poly.entity_id
_entity_poly.type
_entity_poly.pdbx_seq_one_letter_code
_entity_poly.pdbx_strand_id
1 'polypeptide(L)'
;MKKFLNFLSVVAISAISSSCDTNHKSEFYRISRDDIQGYEAFIRKYPSSSFVLDARERIETAKEEQRLREEASRREAERQRLESQYGTNSLLNGSAPYSRWYGNNLYLDDYTPHSEIRVKAPYNSDVIAIVRYNNMNGSVAGHKCIQAGNSVTIYLRNGYNYQTFFYYGKGWYPDKDMSGKVRGGFIKSEAFSKDGSPSYL
;
A
#
# COMPACT_ATOMS: atom_id res chain seq x y z
N MET A 1 -5.43 -75.04 -43.24
CA MET A 1 -6.51 -74.85 -42.28
C MET A 1 -5.96 -74.14 -41.09
N LYS A 2 -6.71 -73.19 -40.53
CA LYS A 2 -6.38 -72.33 -39.40
C LYS A 2 -5.52 -71.12 -39.72
N LYS A 3 -6.15 -69.96 -39.92
CA LYS A 3 -5.78 -68.60 -39.48
C LYS A 3 -6.79 -67.59 -40.03
N PHE A 4 -7.93 -67.47 -39.40
CA PHE A 4 -8.81 -66.31 -39.55
C PHE A 4 -9.67 -66.24 -38.28
N LEU A 5 -9.18 -65.57 -37.25
CA LEU A 5 -9.98 -65.08 -36.14
C LEU A 5 -9.03 -64.23 -35.25
N ASN A 6 -8.89 -62.97 -35.51
CA ASN A 6 -8.40 -61.98 -34.55
C ASN A 6 -8.29 -60.60 -35.22
N PHE A 7 -9.41 -60.06 -35.72
CA PHE A 7 -9.37 -58.67 -36.25
C PHE A 7 -10.67 -57.87 -35.95
N LEU A 8 -11.40 -58.28 -34.91
CA LEU A 8 -12.65 -57.57 -34.60
C LEU A 8 -12.79 -57.03 -33.17
N SER A 9 -11.68 -56.94 -32.42
CA SER A 9 -11.74 -56.46 -31.03
C SER A 9 -11.11 -55.08 -30.78
N VAL A 10 -10.57 -54.38 -31.77
CA VAL A 10 -9.83 -53.13 -31.54
C VAL A 10 -10.63 -51.84 -31.88
N VAL A 11 -11.75 -51.97 -32.61
CA VAL A 11 -12.50 -50.78 -33.08
C VAL A 11 -13.56 -50.30 -32.07
N ALA A 12 -13.92 -51.10 -31.05
CA ALA A 12 -14.98 -50.72 -30.11
C ALA A 12 -14.51 -49.86 -28.92
N ILE A 13 -13.18 -49.71 -28.67
CA ILE A 13 -12.65 -48.98 -27.50
C ILE A 13 -12.46 -47.49 -27.78
N SER A 14 -12.29 -47.08 -29.03
CA SER A 14 -12.05 -45.66 -29.39
C SER A 14 -13.30 -44.80 -29.47
N ALA A 15 -14.49 -45.38 -29.57
CA ALA A 15 -15.74 -44.60 -29.64
C ALA A 15 -16.31 -44.21 -28.27
N ILE A 16 -15.93 -44.90 -27.17
CA ILE A 16 -16.42 -44.60 -25.82
C ILE A 16 -15.68 -43.43 -25.19
N SER A 17 -14.43 -43.18 -25.54
CA SER A 17 -13.64 -42.09 -24.99
C SER A 17 -14.06 -40.70 -25.50
N SER A 18 -14.54 -40.58 -26.74
CA SER A 18 -14.91 -39.26 -27.28
C SER A 18 -16.28 -38.75 -26.82
N SER A 19 -17.20 -39.61 -26.41
CA SER A 19 -18.50 -39.18 -25.89
C SER A 19 -18.45 -38.76 -24.39
N CYS A 20 -17.49 -39.28 -23.63
CA CYS A 20 -17.25 -38.88 -22.27
C CYS A 20 -16.63 -37.47 -22.19
N ASP A 21 -15.72 -37.13 -23.07
CA ASP A 21 -14.97 -35.87 -23.06
C ASP A 21 -15.88 -34.66 -23.41
N THR A 22 -16.88 -34.85 -24.28
CA THR A 22 -17.85 -33.80 -24.62
C THR A 22 -18.75 -33.46 -23.43
N ASN A 23 -19.07 -34.43 -22.58
CA ASN A 23 -19.90 -34.22 -21.40
C ASN A 23 -19.13 -33.51 -20.29
N HIS A 24 -17.85 -33.87 -20.07
CA HIS A 24 -16.94 -33.21 -19.14
C HIS A 24 -16.71 -31.75 -19.54
N LYS A 25 -16.50 -31.48 -20.83
CA LYS A 25 -16.33 -30.14 -21.40
C LYS A 25 -17.55 -29.25 -21.11
N SER A 26 -18.75 -29.75 -21.40
CA SER A 26 -20.00 -29.03 -21.18
C SER A 26 -20.21 -28.68 -19.70
N GLU A 27 -19.93 -29.61 -18.80
CA GLU A 27 -20.10 -29.42 -17.37
C GLU A 27 -19.04 -28.42 -16.81
N PHE A 28 -17.78 -28.55 -17.25
CA PHE A 28 -16.69 -27.64 -16.88
C PHE A 28 -17.00 -26.17 -17.24
N TYR A 29 -17.48 -25.90 -18.47
CA TYR A 29 -17.78 -24.53 -18.91
C TYR A 29 -19.08 -23.94 -18.34
N ARG A 30 -19.91 -24.74 -17.64
CA ARG A 30 -21.07 -24.25 -16.88
C ARG A 30 -20.71 -23.73 -15.49
N ILE A 31 -19.54 -24.10 -14.96
CA ILE A 31 -19.07 -23.65 -13.66
C ILE A 31 -18.71 -22.16 -13.77
N SER A 32 -19.23 -21.32 -12.88
CA SER A 32 -18.86 -19.93 -12.80
C SER A 32 -17.38 -19.77 -12.49
N ARG A 33 -16.73 -18.71 -13.03
CA ARG A 33 -15.29 -18.51 -12.94
C ARG A 33 -14.76 -18.46 -11.50
N ASP A 34 -15.57 -17.98 -10.57
CA ASP A 34 -15.28 -17.80 -9.16
C ASP A 34 -15.84 -18.91 -8.26
N ASP A 35 -16.52 -19.93 -8.84
CA ASP A 35 -17.11 -21.03 -8.10
C ASP A 35 -16.10 -22.14 -7.79
N ILE A 36 -15.31 -21.93 -6.73
CA ILE A 36 -14.31 -22.88 -6.25
C ILE A 36 -14.95 -24.25 -5.95
N GLN A 37 -16.12 -24.26 -5.30
CA GLN A 37 -16.80 -25.51 -4.92
C GLN A 37 -17.29 -26.29 -6.14
N GLY A 38 -17.75 -25.60 -7.17
CA GLY A 38 -18.11 -26.17 -8.45
C GLY A 38 -16.94 -26.88 -9.12
N TYR A 39 -15.76 -26.23 -9.18
CA TYR A 39 -14.55 -26.85 -9.73
C TYR A 39 -14.05 -28.04 -8.88
N GLU A 40 -14.10 -27.94 -7.56
CA GLU A 40 -13.75 -29.06 -6.69
C GLU A 40 -14.70 -30.26 -6.87
N ALA A 41 -16.01 -30.00 -7.02
CA ALA A 41 -17.01 -31.04 -7.31
C ALA A 41 -16.75 -31.69 -8.68
N PHE A 42 -16.40 -30.88 -9.69
CA PHE A 42 -16.01 -31.36 -11.01
C PHE A 42 -14.81 -32.29 -10.94
N ILE A 43 -13.74 -31.91 -10.22
CA ILE A 43 -12.53 -32.74 -10.06
C ILE A 43 -12.87 -34.08 -9.37
N ARG A 44 -13.71 -34.05 -8.34
CA ARG A 44 -14.16 -35.27 -7.64
C ARG A 44 -14.98 -36.20 -8.54
N LYS A 45 -15.85 -35.61 -9.38
CA LYS A 45 -16.71 -36.35 -10.28
C LYS A 45 -15.98 -36.92 -11.49
N TYR A 46 -14.99 -36.19 -12.00
CA TYR A 46 -14.27 -36.52 -13.24
C TYR A 46 -12.73 -36.49 -13.06
N PRO A 47 -12.16 -37.34 -12.19
CA PRO A 47 -10.73 -37.26 -11.85
C PRO A 47 -9.76 -37.53 -13.00
N SER A 48 -10.24 -38.20 -14.07
CA SER A 48 -9.45 -38.52 -15.27
C SER A 48 -9.74 -37.59 -16.47
N SER A 49 -10.52 -36.53 -16.26
CA SER A 49 -10.82 -35.57 -17.32
C SER A 49 -9.59 -34.72 -17.69
N SER A 50 -9.44 -34.42 -18.98
CA SER A 50 -8.43 -33.49 -19.47
C SER A 50 -8.56 -32.06 -18.87
N PHE A 51 -9.74 -31.67 -18.35
CA PHE A 51 -10.03 -30.39 -17.73
C PHE A 51 -9.65 -30.31 -16.24
N VAL A 52 -9.10 -31.35 -15.62
CA VAL A 52 -8.75 -31.33 -14.18
C VAL A 52 -7.66 -30.31 -13.88
N LEU A 53 -6.66 -30.18 -14.76
CA LEU A 53 -5.59 -29.21 -14.60
C LEU A 53 -6.13 -27.78 -14.68
N ASP A 54 -6.96 -27.49 -15.68
CA ASP A 54 -7.62 -26.19 -15.85
C ASP A 54 -8.52 -25.86 -14.65
N ALA A 55 -9.25 -26.85 -14.12
CA ALA A 55 -10.08 -26.67 -12.93
C ALA A 55 -9.24 -26.29 -11.69
N ARG A 56 -8.10 -26.94 -11.49
CA ARG A 56 -7.16 -26.60 -10.41
C ARG A 56 -6.59 -25.20 -10.55
N GLU A 57 -6.17 -24.81 -11.75
CA GLU A 57 -5.68 -23.47 -12.03
C GLU A 57 -6.73 -22.39 -11.76
N ARG A 58 -7.99 -22.64 -12.15
CA ARG A 58 -9.11 -21.74 -11.85
C ARG A 58 -9.42 -21.64 -10.34
N ILE A 59 -9.31 -22.72 -9.60
CA ILE A 59 -9.43 -22.72 -8.14
C ILE A 59 -8.35 -21.81 -7.52
N GLU A 60 -7.11 -21.99 -7.90
CA GLU A 60 -6.00 -21.15 -7.36
C GLU A 60 -6.17 -19.68 -7.73
N THR A 61 -6.56 -19.40 -8.97
CA THR A 61 -6.84 -18.01 -9.41
C THR A 61 -7.99 -17.41 -8.61
N ALA A 62 -9.09 -18.13 -8.43
CA ALA A 62 -10.25 -17.65 -7.68
C ALA A 62 -9.92 -17.41 -6.19
N LYS A 63 -9.13 -18.29 -5.57
CA LYS A 63 -8.65 -18.11 -4.19
C LYS A 63 -7.78 -16.87 -4.04
N GLU A 64 -6.86 -16.64 -4.99
CA GLU A 64 -5.99 -15.46 -4.96
C GLU A 64 -6.80 -14.18 -5.17
N GLU A 65 -7.75 -14.16 -6.11
CA GLU A 65 -8.64 -13.01 -6.32
C GLU A 65 -9.48 -12.73 -5.06
N GLN A 66 -10.00 -13.77 -4.39
CA GLN A 66 -10.74 -13.63 -3.14
C GLN A 66 -9.85 -13.03 -2.04
N ARG A 67 -8.63 -13.54 -1.87
CA ARG A 67 -7.66 -13.03 -0.89
C ARG A 67 -7.36 -11.55 -1.11
N LEU A 68 -7.14 -11.14 -2.37
CA LEU A 68 -6.88 -9.75 -2.73
C LEU A 68 -8.08 -8.83 -2.45
N ARG A 69 -9.32 -9.30 -2.72
CA ARG A 69 -10.55 -8.56 -2.41
C ARG A 69 -10.74 -8.37 -0.91
N GLU A 70 -10.50 -9.42 -0.12
CA GLU A 70 -10.59 -9.37 1.34
C GLU A 70 -9.54 -8.42 1.93
N GLU A 71 -8.31 -8.44 1.41
CA GLU A 71 -7.26 -7.54 1.82
C GLU A 71 -7.59 -6.08 1.47
N ALA A 72 -8.08 -5.82 0.26
CA ALA A 72 -8.51 -4.48 -0.15
C ALA A 72 -9.67 -3.96 0.71
N SER A 73 -10.66 -4.80 1.00
CA SER A 73 -11.78 -4.45 1.88
C SER A 73 -11.30 -4.11 3.30
N ARG A 74 -10.38 -4.89 3.85
CA ARG A 74 -9.81 -4.65 5.17
C ARG A 74 -8.99 -3.36 5.22
N ARG A 75 -8.18 -3.07 4.19
CA ARG A 75 -7.42 -1.81 4.08
C ARG A 75 -8.36 -0.61 3.99
N GLU A 76 -9.44 -0.73 3.23
CA GLU A 76 -10.43 0.34 3.09
C GLU A 76 -11.18 0.60 4.40
N ALA A 77 -11.60 -0.45 5.11
CA ALA A 77 -12.24 -0.33 6.42
C ALA A 77 -11.30 0.35 7.45
N GLU A 78 -10.02 -0.03 7.46
CA GLU A 78 -9.02 0.60 8.34
C GLU A 78 -8.79 2.07 7.97
N ARG A 79 -8.73 2.39 6.67
CA ARG A 79 -8.62 3.77 6.19
C ARG A 79 -9.80 4.62 6.67
N GLN A 80 -11.04 4.11 6.53
CA GLN A 80 -12.25 4.80 6.99
C GLN A 80 -12.27 4.98 8.50
N ARG A 81 -11.84 3.98 9.25
CA ARG A 81 -11.72 4.06 10.72
C ARG A 81 -10.74 5.16 11.13
N LEU A 82 -9.54 5.17 10.56
CA LEU A 82 -8.53 6.20 10.84
C LEU A 82 -9.02 7.59 10.43
N GLU A 83 -9.68 7.70 9.29
CA GLU A 83 -10.25 8.95 8.82
C GLU A 83 -11.34 9.50 9.75
N SER A 84 -12.22 8.62 10.24
CA SER A 84 -13.24 9.01 11.23
C SER A 84 -12.63 9.48 12.54
N GLN A 85 -11.56 8.83 12.99
CA GLN A 85 -10.93 9.11 14.29
C GLN A 85 -9.97 10.30 14.24
N TYR A 86 -9.19 10.46 13.17
CA TYR A 86 -8.09 11.42 13.11
C TYR A 86 -8.21 12.43 11.95
N GLY A 87 -9.23 12.33 11.11
CA GLY A 87 -9.34 13.12 9.89
C GLY A 87 -9.36 14.63 10.09
N THR A 88 -9.79 15.09 11.26
CA THR A 88 -9.83 16.50 11.64
C THR A 88 -8.69 16.91 12.58
N ASN A 89 -7.87 15.96 13.02
CA ASN A 89 -6.76 16.28 13.91
C ASN A 89 -5.71 17.11 13.19
N SER A 90 -5.21 18.13 13.88
CA SER A 90 -4.09 18.94 13.46
C SER A 90 -3.14 19.17 14.63
N LEU A 91 -1.86 19.28 14.34
CA LEU A 91 -0.86 19.67 15.32
C LEU A 91 -0.92 21.16 15.59
N LEU A 92 -0.49 21.57 16.77
CA LEU A 92 -0.37 22.99 17.09
C LEU A 92 0.67 23.67 16.16
N ASN A 93 0.31 24.88 15.69
CA ASN A 93 1.22 25.67 14.85
C ASN A 93 2.52 25.96 15.59
N GLY A 94 3.67 25.69 14.97
CA GLY A 94 4.99 25.84 15.59
C GLY A 94 5.45 24.66 16.45
N SER A 95 4.61 23.63 16.67
CA SER A 95 5.01 22.43 17.42
C SER A 95 6.06 21.61 16.67
N ALA A 96 6.80 20.80 17.43
CA ALA A 96 7.87 19.93 16.88
C ALA A 96 7.57 18.45 17.21
N PRO A 97 6.72 17.78 16.42
CA PRO A 97 6.15 16.46 16.73
C PRO A 97 7.19 15.35 16.87
N TYR A 98 8.31 15.46 16.20
CA TYR A 98 9.37 14.44 16.18
C TYR A 98 10.52 14.70 17.16
N SER A 99 10.37 15.65 18.10
CA SER A 99 11.45 16.04 19.04
C SER A 99 11.96 14.88 19.88
N ARG A 100 11.12 13.89 20.17
CA ARG A 100 11.49 12.68 20.90
C ARG A 100 12.56 11.86 20.18
N TRP A 101 12.58 11.88 18.84
CA TRP A 101 13.48 11.04 18.03
C TRP A 101 14.67 11.81 17.46
N TYR A 102 14.46 13.07 17.11
CA TYR A 102 15.48 13.89 16.44
C TYR A 102 15.98 15.06 17.29
N GLY A 103 15.37 15.29 18.46
CA GLY A 103 15.60 16.54 19.17
C GLY A 103 14.98 17.73 18.46
N ASN A 104 15.27 18.91 18.94
CA ASN A 104 14.90 20.16 18.29
C ASN A 104 15.93 21.23 18.64
N ASN A 105 16.98 21.35 17.83
CA ASN A 105 18.08 22.28 18.02
C ASN A 105 17.85 23.62 17.33
N LEU A 106 16.58 23.92 16.98
CA LEU A 106 16.20 25.23 16.40
C LEU A 106 16.02 26.31 17.49
N TYR A 107 16.12 25.96 18.76
CA TYR A 107 16.11 26.93 19.83
C TYR A 107 17.44 27.71 19.82
N LEU A 108 17.34 29.00 19.75
CA LEU A 108 18.47 29.93 19.80
C LEU A 108 18.28 30.84 21.00
N ASP A 109 19.36 31.14 21.69
CA ASP A 109 19.40 32.25 22.63
C ASP A 109 19.51 33.58 21.85
N ASP A 110 19.18 34.67 22.48
CA ASP A 110 19.18 36.00 21.86
C ASP A 110 20.57 36.50 21.40
N TYR A 111 21.61 35.79 21.80
CA TYR A 111 23.02 36.14 21.50
C TYR A 111 23.60 35.33 20.32
N THR A 112 22.92 34.28 19.89
CA THR A 112 23.46 33.45 18.79
C THR A 112 23.12 34.06 17.44
N PRO A 113 24.09 34.39 16.60
CA PRO A 113 23.84 34.86 15.23
C PRO A 113 23.02 33.83 14.45
N HIS A 114 21.91 34.26 13.87
CA HIS A 114 20.97 33.40 13.16
C HIS A 114 20.43 34.07 11.90
N SER A 115 19.92 33.23 11.01
CA SER A 115 19.10 33.62 9.86
C SER A 115 17.69 33.15 10.06
N GLU A 116 16.72 33.84 9.51
CA GLU A 116 15.30 33.51 9.60
C GLU A 116 14.77 32.97 8.27
N ILE A 117 14.00 31.90 8.35
CA ILE A 117 13.21 31.40 7.22
C ILE A 117 11.75 31.41 7.63
N ARG A 118 10.92 32.15 6.90
CA ARG A 118 9.48 32.13 7.08
C ARG A 118 8.86 31.10 6.13
N VAL A 119 8.23 30.06 6.71
CA VAL A 119 7.53 29.02 5.96
C VAL A 119 6.03 29.25 6.12
N LYS A 120 5.30 29.22 5.00
CA LYS A 120 3.83 29.31 4.97
C LYS A 120 3.25 28.01 4.43
N ALA A 121 2.31 27.43 5.16
CA ALA A 121 1.56 26.27 4.68
C ALA A 121 0.47 26.66 3.66
N PRO A 122 0.17 25.81 2.68
CA PRO A 122 -0.99 26.00 1.80
C PRO A 122 -2.29 25.92 2.61
N TYR A 123 -3.37 26.49 2.08
CA TYR A 123 -4.66 26.52 2.79
C TYR A 123 -5.31 25.14 2.95
N ASN A 124 -4.90 24.20 2.15
CA ASN A 124 -5.52 22.87 2.07
C ASN A 124 -4.70 21.75 2.74
N SER A 125 -3.60 22.08 3.41
CA SER A 125 -2.69 21.05 3.96
C SER A 125 -1.88 21.60 5.13
N ASP A 126 -1.75 20.82 6.19
CA ASP A 126 -0.73 21.06 7.20
C ASP A 126 0.64 20.67 6.65
N VAL A 127 1.69 21.24 7.19
CA VAL A 127 3.07 21.00 6.76
C VAL A 127 3.97 20.78 7.97
N ILE A 128 4.85 19.80 7.89
CA ILE A 128 5.99 19.70 8.80
C ILE A 128 7.23 20.07 8.01
N ALA A 129 7.82 21.23 8.33
CA ALA A 129 9.11 21.64 7.79
C ALA A 129 10.21 20.97 8.61
N ILE A 130 11.07 20.19 7.95
CA ILE A 130 12.18 19.45 8.54
C ILE A 130 13.47 20.03 8.00
N VAL A 131 14.29 20.59 8.86
CA VAL A 131 15.58 21.18 8.52
C VAL A 131 16.69 20.21 8.87
N ARG A 132 17.56 19.91 7.91
CA ARG A 132 18.71 19.02 8.08
C ARG A 132 20.00 19.78 7.81
N TYR A 133 21.07 19.39 8.50
CA TYR A 133 22.41 19.83 8.16
C TYR A 133 22.86 19.17 6.84
N ASN A 134 23.31 19.97 5.89
CA ASN A 134 23.73 19.44 4.58
C ASN A 134 25.13 18.78 4.61
N ASN A 135 25.94 19.11 5.62
CA ASN A 135 27.33 18.69 5.77
C ASN A 135 27.62 17.79 6.97
N MET A 136 26.62 17.42 7.77
CA MET A 136 26.78 16.62 8.99
C MET A 136 25.96 15.32 8.91
N ASN A 137 26.31 14.40 8.00
CA ASN A 137 25.61 13.12 7.80
C ASN A 137 24.08 13.27 7.65
N GLY A 138 23.60 14.45 7.25
CA GLY A 138 22.19 14.76 7.09
C GLY A 138 21.37 14.68 8.37
N SER A 139 21.98 14.88 9.55
CA SER A 139 21.24 14.91 10.81
C SER A 139 20.19 16.03 10.83
N VAL A 140 19.09 15.80 11.53
CA VAL A 140 18.02 16.80 11.66
C VAL A 140 18.49 17.90 12.62
N ALA A 141 18.49 19.15 12.13
CA ALA A 141 18.72 20.34 12.96
C ALA A 141 17.48 20.66 13.80
N GLY A 142 16.29 20.47 13.21
CA GLY A 142 15.02 20.61 13.89
C GLY A 142 13.86 20.58 12.91
N HIS A 143 12.66 20.74 13.43
CA HIS A 143 11.44 20.72 12.63
C HIS A 143 10.33 21.50 13.29
N LYS A 144 9.39 22.00 12.50
CA LYS A 144 8.19 22.68 12.98
C LYS A 144 6.97 22.30 12.15
N CYS A 145 5.83 22.15 12.83
CA CYS A 145 4.54 22.03 12.19
C CYS A 145 3.99 23.40 11.85
N ILE A 146 3.42 23.54 10.67
CA ILE A 146 2.71 24.71 10.18
C ILE A 146 1.30 24.27 9.80
N GLN A 147 0.31 24.80 10.52
CA GLN A 147 -1.09 24.52 10.19
C GLN A 147 -1.49 25.12 8.84
N ALA A 148 -2.46 24.53 8.19
CA ALA A 148 -3.01 24.99 6.92
C ALA A 148 -3.32 26.50 6.94
N GLY A 149 -2.81 27.23 5.95
CA GLY A 149 -2.98 28.67 5.82
C GLY A 149 -2.11 29.52 6.75
N ASN A 150 -1.49 28.95 7.78
CA ASN A 150 -0.62 29.66 8.72
C ASN A 150 0.82 29.76 8.26
N SER A 151 1.64 30.46 9.03
CA SER A 151 3.07 30.53 8.83
C SER A 151 3.83 30.42 10.15
N VAL A 152 5.09 29.98 10.06
CA VAL A 152 6.02 29.88 11.18
C VAL A 152 7.38 30.39 10.75
N THR A 153 8.07 31.09 11.63
CA THR A 153 9.49 31.45 11.45
C THR A 153 10.38 30.36 12.05
N ILE A 154 11.36 29.93 11.27
CA ILE A 154 12.38 28.98 11.68
C ILE A 154 13.71 29.74 11.74
N TYR A 155 14.35 29.69 12.89
CA TYR A 155 15.64 30.31 13.13
C TYR A 155 16.75 29.30 12.92
N LEU A 156 17.75 29.64 12.11
CA LEU A 156 18.87 28.79 11.74
C LEU A 156 20.18 29.45 12.17
N ARG A 157 21.02 28.72 12.88
CA ARG A 157 22.34 29.21 13.28
C ARG A 157 23.20 29.52 12.05
N ASN A 158 23.88 30.66 12.06
CA ASN A 158 24.81 30.96 11.00
C ASN A 158 26.06 30.05 11.02
N GLY A 159 26.72 29.91 9.89
CA GLY A 159 27.93 29.07 9.75
C GLY A 159 27.64 27.59 9.39
N TYR A 160 26.40 27.21 9.17
CA TYR A 160 26.03 25.88 8.70
C TYR A 160 25.27 25.96 7.38
N ASN A 161 25.38 24.90 6.58
CA ASN A 161 24.59 24.71 5.39
C ASN A 161 23.38 23.82 5.75
N TYR A 162 22.19 24.23 5.35
CA TYR A 162 20.95 23.54 5.62
C TYR A 162 20.23 23.12 4.36
N GLN A 163 19.41 22.07 4.48
CA GLN A 163 18.45 21.64 3.50
C GLN A 163 17.09 21.47 4.17
N THR A 164 16.05 21.98 3.54
CA THR A 164 14.69 21.89 4.08
C THR A 164 13.87 20.88 3.29
N PHE A 165 13.18 20.03 4.02
CA PHE A 165 12.21 19.07 3.52
C PHE A 165 10.84 19.41 4.09
N PHE A 166 9.80 19.14 3.31
CA PHE A 166 8.44 19.41 3.71
C PHE A 166 7.63 18.14 3.60
N TYR A 167 6.93 17.82 4.68
CA TYR A 167 5.97 16.73 4.74
C TYR A 167 4.58 17.32 4.88
N TYR A 168 3.73 17.12 3.89
CA TYR A 168 2.39 17.65 3.78
C TYR A 168 1.36 16.60 4.12
N GLY A 169 0.17 17.03 4.58
CA GLY A 169 -0.97 16.15 4.74
C GLY A 169 -2.10 16.77 5.56
N LYS A 170 -3.09 15.91 5.85
CA LYS A 170 -4.24 16.21 6.72
C LYS A 170 -4.51 15.05 7.66
N GLY A 171 -5.11 15.37 8.81
CA GLY A 171 -5.48 14.37 9.80
C GLY A 171 -4.26 13.76 10.46
N TRP A 172 -3.82 14.33 11.55
CA TRP A 172 -2.65 13.84 12.27
C TRP A 172 -2.98 12.58 13.07
N TYR A 173 -2.31 11.48 12.73
CA TYR A 173 -2.37 10.22 13.47
C TYR A 173 -1.05 10.02 14.24
N PRO A 174 -1.06 10.13 15.61
CA PRO A 174 0.17 10.12 16.40
C PRO A 174 0.91 8.79 16.38
N ASP A 175 0.20 7.66 16.22
CA ASP A 175 0.79 6.33 16.24
C ASP A 175 1.11 5.77 14.84
N LYS A 176 0.94 6.57 13.78
CA LYS A 176 1.28 6.15 12.43
C LYS A 176 2.75 5.74 12.36
N ASP A 177 3.00 4.55 11.85
CA ASP A 177 4.35 4.06 11.59
C ASP A 177 4.95 4.80 10.38
N MET A 178 6.04 5.50 10.56
CA MET A 178 6.69 6.25 9.49
C MET A 178 7.93 5.52 8.97
N SER A 179 8.93 5.38 9.82
CA SER A 179 10.18 4.66 9.50
C SER A 179 10.94 4.33 10.78
N GLY A 180 11.32 3.08 10.94
CA GLY A 180 12.06 2.62 12.10
C GLY A 180 11.29 2.83 13.40
N LYS A 181 11.79 3.72 14.28
CA LYS A 181 11.14 4.01 15.57
C LYS A 181 10.24 5.25 15.54
N VAL A 182 10.23 6.00 14.42
CA VAL A 182 9.48 7.26 14.31
C VAL A 182 8.00 6.97 14.19
N ARG A 183 7.19 7.67 14.98
CA ARG A 183 5.74 7.58 14.99
C ARG A 183 5.13 8.95 14.74
N GLY A 184 3.94 8.93 14.15
CA GLY A 184 3.14 10.12 13.85
C GLY A 184 3.26 10.54 12.39
N GLY A 185 2.11 10.71 11.74
CA GLY A 185 2.03 11.12 10.35
C GLY A 185 0.63 11.53 9.96
N PHE A 186 0.49 12.08 8.76
CA PHE A 186 -0.81 12.42 8.21
C PHE A 186 -1.49 11.17 7.63
N ILE A 187 -2.82 11.17 7.58
CA ILE A 187 -3.61 10.04 7.05
C ILE A 187 -4.17 10.32 5.65
N LYS A 188 -4.16 11.59 5.21
CA LYS A 188 -4.67 12.00 3.90
C LYS A 188 -3.72 12.95 3.19
N SER A 189 -3.74 12.90 1.86
CA SER A 189 -3.03 13.83 0.98
C SER A 189 -1.55 13.97 1.34
N GLU A 190 -0.92 12.86 1.69
CA GLU A 190 0.49 12.84 2.04
C GLU A 190 1.35 13.18 0.84
N ALA A 191 2.28 14.09 1.04
CA ALA A 191 3.27 14.44 0.05
C ALA A 191 4.57 14.83 0.73
N PHE A 192 5.68 14.56 0.07
CA PHE A 192 7.00 15.03 0.48
C PHE A 192 7.56 15.94 -0.60
N SER A 193 8.25 16.99 -0.20
CA SER A 193 9.04 17.76 -1.11
C SER A 193 10.40 18.11 -0.51
N LYS A 194 11.34 18.35 -1.41
CA LYS A 194 12.63 18.93 -1.10
C LYS A 194 12.63 20.29 -1.76
N ASP A 195 13.00 21.34 -1.01
CA ASP A 195 13.15 22.70 -1.53
C ASP A 195 11.88 23.28 -2.21
N GLY A 196 10.68 22.84 -1.80
CA GLY A 196 9.43 23.52 -2.11
C GLY A 196 8.55 22.95 -3.24
N SER A 197 9.00 21.93 -3.97
CA SER A 197 8.16 21.27 -5.00
C SER A 197 7.61 19.95 -4.47
N PRO A 198 6.30 19.81 -4.21
CA PRO A 198 5.72 18.57 -3.65
C PRO A 198 5.79 17.40 -4.63
N SER A 199 6.25 16.25 -4.13
CA SER A 199 6.09 14.94 -4.77
C SER A 199 5.03 14.16 -3.99
N TYR A 200 3.95 13.81 -4.65
CA TYR A 200 2.88 13.00 -4.04
C TYR A 200 3.25 11.52 -4.10
N LEU A 201 2.97 10.79 -3.03
CA LEU A 201 3.14 9.34 -2.93
C LEU A 201 1.88 8.61 -3.36
#